data_bb9d02b59eed620c86a8487fcab0ea3d
#
_entry.id   bb9d02b59eed620c86a8487fcab0ea3d
#
_cell.length_a   1.000
_cell.length_b   1.000
_cell.length_c   1.000
_cell.angle_alpha   90.00
_cell.angle_beta   90.00
_cell.angle_gamma   90.00
#
_symmetry.space_group_name_H-M   'P 1'
#
loop_
_entity.id
_entity.type
_entity.pdbx_description
1 polymer ?
#
loop_
_entity_poly.entity_id
_entity_poly.type
_entity_poly.pdbx_seq_one_letter_code
_entity_poly.pdbx_strand_id
1 'polypeptide(L)'
;FMNTLNEIGFNQNMPFEIAMQESTYSNTDKIETEIQLADSGYGQGQILVNPLHLASIYTSFLNEGNMIKPYLKYKEEASGETWIENAFSEENVEEIMQGVEGVVNDPEGTGYAAHRDDILLAGKTGTAELKATKEDTSGKEIGWFSVFTADKSVDKPILLISMVENVKGIGGSGYVVKKDATVLDEY
;
A
#
# COMPACT_ATOMS: atom_id res chain seq x y z
N PHE A 1 -14.13 0.96 12.16
CA PHE A 1 -13.15 1.60 11.31
C PHE A 1 -11.91 2.05 12.10
N MET A 2 -12.01 3.02 13.06
CA MET A 2 -10.85 3.50 13.84
C MET A 2 -10.16 2.36 14.61
N ASN A 3 -10.92 1.49 15.27
CA ASN A 3 -10.37 0.35 16.01
C ASN A 3 -9.56 -0.56 15.08
N THR A 4 -10.09 -0.90 13.91
CA THR A 4 -9.42 -1.73 12.92
C THR A 4 -8.12 -1.08 12.43
N LEU A 5 -8.13 0.24 12.18
CA LEU A 5 -6.90 0.96 11.80
C LEU A 5 -5.85 0.94 12.92
N ASN A 6 -6.27 1.09 14.18
CA ASN A 6 -5.35 0.95 15.32
C ASN A 6 -4.81 -0.48 15.45
N GLU A 7 -5.64 -1.50 15.20
CA GLU A 7 -5.25 -2.92 15.24
C GLU A 7 -4.20 -3.26 14.17
N ILE A 8 -4.18 -2.55 13.04
CA ILE A 8 -3.17 -2.71 11.99
C ILE A 8 -2.03 -1.67 12.08
N GLY A 9 -1.85 -0.99 13.21
CA GLY A 9 -0.67 -0.18 13.51
C GLY A 9 -0.76 1.31 13.20
N PHE A 10 -1.94 1.86 12.83
CA PHE A 10 -2.11 3.32 12.74
C PHE A 10 -2.02 3.97 14.11
N ASN A 11 -1.54 5.21 14.16
CA ASN A 11 -1.30 6.00 15.38
C ASN A 11 -0.34 5.29 16.36
N GLN A 12 0.57 4.49 15.84
CA GLN A 12 1.54 3.73 16.63
C GLN A 12 2.92 3.80 15.99
N ASN A 13 3.94 3.79 16.85
CA ASN A 13 5.32 3.69 16.39
C ASN A 13 5.59 2.32 15.77
N MET A 14 6.06 2.33 14.53
CA MET A 14 6.49 1.10 13.85
C MET A 14 7.82 0.61 14.43
N PRO A 15 7.98 -0.70 14.71
CA PRO A 15 9.22 -1.27 15.23
C PRO A 15 10.30 -1.36 14.14
N PHE A 16 11.00 -0.27 13.90
CA PHE A 16 12.06 -0.15 12.91
C PHE A 16 13.31 0.47 13.51
N GLU A 17 14.49 0.23 12.94
CA GLU A 17 15.78 0.69 13.49
C GLU A 17 15.96 2.21 13.45
N ILE A 18 15.20 2.89 12.61
CA ILE A 18 15.21 4.34 12.47
C ILE A 18 13.81 4.85 12.85
N ALA A 19 13.76 5.92 13.66
CA ALA A 19 12.49 6.56 13.99
C ALA A 19 11.80 7.07 12.72
N MET A 20 10.55 6.66 12.53
CA MET A 20 9.72 7.00 11.37
C MET A 20 8.47 7.75 11.82
N GLN A 21 7.90 8.54 10.93
CA GLN A 21 6.59 9.12 11.18
C GLN A 21 5.54 8.01 11.20
N GLU A 22 4.64 8.08 12.15
CA GLU A 22 3.50 7.16 12.25
C GLU A 22 2.52 7.37 11.07
N SER A 23 1.85 6.30 10.67
CA SER A 23 0.65 6.44 9.85
C SER A 23 -0.50 6.90 10.73
N THR A 24 -1.27 7.86 10.26
CA THR A 24 -2.41 8.40 11.01
C THR A 24 -3.67 8.41 10.17
N TYR A 25 -4.84 8.26 10.78
CA TYR A 25 -6.12 8.35 10.09
C TYR A 25 -6.84 9.68 10.32
N SER A 26 -6.31 10.52 11.20
CA SER A 26 -6.86 11.85 11.50
C SER A 26 -5.80 12.75 12.13
N ASN A 27 -5.98 14.05 12.00
CA ASN A 27 -5.17 15.06 12.68
C ASN A 27 -5.45 15.14 14.21
N THR A 28 -6.55 14.51 14.68
CA THR A 28 -7.03 14.60 16.08
C THR A 28 -7.21 13.24 16.74
N ASP A 29 -6.72 12.16 16.15
CA ASP A 29 -6.94 10.76 16.58
C ASP A 29 -8.43 10.33 16.60
N LYS A 30 -9.32 11.12 16.00
CA LYS A 30 -10.75 10.84 15.90
C LYS A 30 -11.28 11.15 14.51
N ILE A 31 -12.27 10.39 14.09
CA ILE A 31 -13.12 10.72 12.95
C ILE A 31 -14.31 11.50 13.49
N GLU A 32 -14.40 12.78 13.17
CA GLU A 32 -15.34 13.70 13.79
C GLU A 32 -16.59 13.95 12.95
N THR A 33 -16.54 13.65 11.65
CA THR A 33 -17.65 13.91 10.73
C THR A 33 -17.90 12.71 9.80
N GLU A 34 -19.15 12.61 9.32
CA GLU A 34 -19.53 11.59 8.33
C GLU A 34 -18.76 11.77 7.00
N ILE A 35 -18.49 13.01 6.61
CA ILE A 35 -17.69 13.30 5.40
C ILE A 35 -16.26 12.79 5.57
N GLN A 36 -15.63 13.06 6.72
CA GLN A 36 -14.31 12.56 7.01
C GLN A 36 -14.28 11.02 7.01
N LEU A 37 -15.29 10.37 7.58
CA LEU A 37 -15.42 8.91 7.56
C LEU A 37 -15.54 8.38 6.13
N ALA A 38 -16.38 9.02 5.31
CA ALA A 38 -16.58 8.62 3.92
C ALA A 38 -15.28 8.76 3.11
N ASP A 39 -14.58 9.89 3.25
CA ASP A 39 -13.29 10.13 2.59
C ASP A 39 -12.23 9.12 3.05
N SER A 40 -12.18 8.83 4.34
CA SER A 40 -11.27 7.84 4.92
C SER A 40 -11.52 6.42 4.41
N GLY A 41 -12.78 6.09 4.07
CA GLY A 41 -13.17 4.77 3.60
C GLY A 41 -12.52 4.35 2.27
N TYR A 42 -12.03 5.30 1.48
CA TYR A 42 -11.27 5.02 0.25
C TYR A 42 -9.83 5.61 0.26
N GLY A 43 -9.31 5.88 1.45
CA GLY A 43 -7.92 6.28 1.64
C GLY A 43 -7.62 7.75 1.35
N GLN A 44 -8.63 8.62 1.42
CA GLN A 44 -8.52 10.07 1.23
C GLN A 44 -8.72 10.83 2.56
N GLY A 45 -8.96 12.12 2.49
CA GLY A 45 -9.22 12.97 3.64
C GLY A 45 -7.96 13.24 4.46
N GLN A 46 -7.97 12.82 5.73
CA GLN A 46 -6.87 13.05 6.66
C GLN A 46 -5.97 11.82 6.87
N ILE A 47 -6.15 10.76 6.09
CA ILE A 47 -5.29 9.58 6.17
C ILE A 47 -3.89 9.93 5.64
N LEU A 48 -2.89 9.72 6.47
CA LEU A 48 -1.47 9.78 6.12
C LEU A 48 -0.85 8.42 6.36
N VAL A 49 -0.21 7.87 5.35
CA VAL A 49 0.42 6.56 5.45
C VAL A 49 1.93 6.66 5.24
N ASN A 50 2.67 6.03 6.13
CA ASN A 50 4.10 5.81 5.96
C ASN A 50 4.30 4.68 4.95
N PRO A 51 5.11 4.85 3.87
CA PRO A 51 5.31 3.81 2.86
C PRO A 51 5.83 2.48 3.42
N LEU A 52 6.67 2.51 4.44
CA LEU A 52 7.20 1.31 5.08
C LEU A 52 6.13 0.58 5.91
N HIS A 53 5.23 1.33 6.57
CA HIS A 53 4.06 0.75 7.23
C HIS A 53 3.11 0.12 6.20
N LEU A 54 2.88 0.80 5.08
CA LEU A 54 2.09 0.24 3.99
C LEU A 54 2.70 -1.06 3.47
N ALA A 55 4.02 -1.12 3.31
CA ALA A 55 4.72 -2.35 2.95
C ALA A 55 4.46 -3.48 3.96
N SER A 56 4.54 -3.20 5.27
CA SER A 56 4.22 -4.19 6.31
C SER A 56 2.77 -4.69 6.21
N ILE A 57 1.80 -3.81 5.90
CA ILE A 57 0.41 -4.21 5.66
C ILE A 57 0.33 -5.20 4.50
N TYR A 58 1.01 -4.92 3.37
CA TYR A 58 1.00 -5.82 2.21
C TYR A 58 1.63 -7.19 2.48
N THR A 59 2.60 -7.29 3.41
CA THR A 59 3.16 -8.60 3.77
C THR A 59 2.13 -9.57 4.34
N SER A 60 1.07 -9.06 4.96
CA SER A 60 0.02 -9.88 5.57
C SER A 60 -0.75 -10.72 4.55
N PHE A 61 -0.85 -10.27 3.31
CA PHE A 61 -1.61 -10.97 2.27
C PHE A 61 -0.97 -12.31 1.85
N LEU A 62 0.34 -12.45 2.01
CA LEU A 62 1.06 -13.70 1.74
C LEU A 62 1.52 -14.43 3.00
N ASN A 63 1.23 -13.86 4.18
CA ASN A 63 1.69 -14.36 5.47
C ASN A 63 0.52 -14.62 6.44
N GLU A 64 -0.55 -15.28 5.95
CA GLU A 64 -1.69 -15.74 6.77
C GLU A 64 -2.34 -14.62 7.61
N GLY A 65 -2.38 -13.41 7.07
CA GLY A 65 -2.92 -12.23 7.74
C GLY A 65 -1.99 -11.56 8.76
N ASN A 66 -0.75 -12.04 8.92
CA ASN A 66 0.22 -11.48 9.86
C ASN A 66 1.12 -10.45 9.18
N MET A 67 1.27 -9.27 9.80
CA MET A 67 2.17 -8.24 9.30
C MET A 67 3.61 -8.51 9.75
N ILE A 68 4.54 -8.42 8.80
CA ILE A 68 5.97 -8.61 9.06
C ILE A 68 6.60 -7.30 9.55
N LYS A 69 7.47 -7.43 10.54
CA LYS A 69 8.30 -6.34 11.03
C LYS A 69 9.40 -6.01 10.01
N PRO A 70 9.48 -4.77 9.52
CA PRO A 70 10.54 -4.38 8.62
C PRO A 70 11.88 -4.27 9.37
N TYR A 71 12.98 -4.49 8.65
CA TYR A 71 14.33 -4.27 9.15
C TYR A 71 15.22 -3.71 8.03
N LEU A 72 16.22 -2.92 8.40
CA LEU A 72 17.12 -2.27 7.45
C LEU A 72 18.42 -3.07 7.24
N LYS A 73 18.92 -3.69 8.31
CA LYS A 73 20.19 -4.39 8.25
C LYS A 73 20.00 -5.77 7.63
N TYR A 74 20.79 -6.08 6.60
CA TYR A 74 20.86 -7.41 6.04
C TYR A 74 21.17 -8.45 7.12
N LYS A 75 20.42 -9.55 7.10
CA LYS A 75 20.63 -10.73 7.94
C LYS A 75 20.69 -11.95 7.01
N GLU A 76 21.68 -12.84 7.19
CA GLU A 76 21.79 -14.08 6.41
C GLU A 76 20.56 -14.98 6.60
N GLU A 77 20.02 -14.99 7.80
CA GLU A 77 18.76 -15.65 8.13
C GLU A 77 17.69 -14.57 8.36
N ALA A 78 16.99 -14.19 7.31
CA ALA A 78 15.84 -13.32 7.42
C ALA A 78 14.69 -14.10 8.08
N SER A 79 14.34 -13.75 9.32
CA SER A 79 13.41 -14.55 10.13
C SER A 79 11.94 -14.29 9.85
N GLY A 80 11.59 -13.25 9.10
CA GLY A 80 10.18 -12.86 8.94
C GLY A 80 9.51 -12.58 10.30
N GLU A 81 10.17 -11.85 11.20
CA GLU A 81 9.63 -11.53 12.52
C GLU A 81 8.27 -10.84 12.39
N THR A 82 7.24 -11.40 13.01
CA THR A 82 5.89 -10.83 12.98
C THR A 82 5.85 -9.57 13.86
N TRP A 83 5.27 -8.51 13.30
CA TRP A 83 4.94 -7.31 14.05
C TRP A 83 3.54 -7.37 14.65
N ILE A 84 2.53 -7.65 13.82
CA ILE A 84 1.14 -7.76 14.24
C ILE A 84 0.59 -9.10 13.78
N GLU A 85 0.14 -9.92 14.73
CA GLU A 85 -0.51 -11.19 14.47
C GLU A 85 -1.98 -10.98 14.13
N ASN A 86 -2.50 -11.76 13.18
CA ASN A 86 -3.91 -11.74 12.79
C ASN A 86 -4.45 -10.34 12.45
N ALA A 87 -3.63 -9.51 11.78
CA ALA A 87 -4.05 -8.20 11.30
C ALA A 87 -5.26 -8.29 10.36
N PHE A 88 -5.34 -9.38 9.59
CA PHE A 88 -6.47 -9.71 8.71
C PHE A 88 -6.86 -11.18 8.90
N SER A 89 -8.16 -11.48 8.83
CA SER A 89 -8.64 -12.85 8.77
C SER A 89 -8.30 -13.48 7.41
N GLU A 90 -8.22 -14.81 7.36
CA GLU A 90 -8.00 -15.56 6.12
C GLU A 90 -9.03 -15.22 5.04
N GLU A 91 -10.32 -15.14 5.42
CA GLU A 91 -11.41 -14.76 4.53
C GLU A 91 -11.19 -13.36 3.92
N ASN A 92 -10.80 -12.38 4.73
CA ASN A 92 -10.52 -11.03 4.26
C ASN A 92 -9.30 -10.99 3.34
N VAL A 93 -8.26 -11.77 3.63
CA VAL A 93 -7.07 -11.89 2.78
C VAL A 93 -7.45 -12.45 1.43
N GLU A 94 -8.24 -13.53 1.37
CA GLU A 94 -8.70 -14.13 0.11
C GLU A 94 -9.49 -13.14 -0.74
N GLU A 95 -10.42 -12.40 -0.15
CA GLU A 95 -11.22 -11.39 -0.85
C GLU A 95 -10.35 -10.25 -1.39
N ILE A 96 -9.42 -9.72 -0.56
CA ILE A 96 -8.50 -8.66 -0.98
C ILE A 96 -7.59 -9.14 -2.11
N MET A 97 -7.05 -10.35 -2.01
CA MET A 97 -6.14 -10.91 -3.02
C MET A 97 -6.81 -11.00 -4.38
N GLN A 98 -8.05 -11.46 -4.49
CA GLN A 98 -8.79 -11.45 -5.75
C GLN A 98 -8.85 -10.06 -6.38
N GLY A 99 -9.11 -9.04 -5.57
CA GLY A 99 -9.18 -7.65 -6.04
C GLY A 99 -7.82 -7.12 -6.51
N VAL A 100 -6.75 -7.32 -5.73
CA VAL A 100 -5.42 -6.78 -6.05
C VAL A 100 -4.71 -7.55 -7.17
N GLU A 101 -5.01 -8.83 -7.37
CA GLU A 101 -4.59 -9.58 -8.54
C GLU A 101 -5.24 -9.04 -9.81
N GLY A 102 -6.54 -8.75 -9.77
CA GLY A 102 -7.28 -8.15 -10.90
C GLY A 102 -6.72 -6.79 -11.33
N VAL A 103 -6.22 -5.98 -10.40
CA VAL A 103 -5.61 -4.68 -10.72
C VAL A 103 -4.45 -4.81 -11.72
N VAL A 104 -3.65 -5.88 -11.62
CA VAL A 104 -2.44 -6.07 -12.44
C VAL A 104 -2.68 -7.03 -13.62
N ASN A 105 -3.54 -8.04 -13.46
CA ASN A 105 -3.66 -9.12 -14.45
C ASN A 105 -4.90 -8.99 -15.36
N ASP A 106 -5.90 -8.20 -14.98
CA ASP A 106 -7.02 -7.90 -15.88
C ASP A 106 -6.58 -6.82 -16.89
N PRO A 107 -6.84 -7.01 -18.22
CA PRO A 107 -6.57 -5.98 -19.24
C PRO A 107 -7.24 -4.62 -18.98
N GLU A 108 -8.36 -4.59 -18.26
CA GLU A 108 -9.03 -3.36 -17.79
C GLU A 108 -8.48 -2.85 -16.44
N GLY A 109 -7.56 -3.58 -15.83
CA GLY A 109 -6.96 -3.24 -14.55
C GLY A 109 -6.09 -1.99 -14.61
N THR A 110 -6.16 -1.13 -13.60
CA THR A 110 -5.42 0.14 -13.56
C THR A 110 -3.91 -0.03 -13.43
N GLY A 111 -3.45 -1.22 -13.05
CA GLY A 111 -2.04 -1.63 -12.95
C GLY A 111 -1.57 -2.53 -14.09
N TYR A 112 -2.41 -2.79 -15.10
CA TYR A 112 -2.12 -3.75 -16.17
C TYR A 112 -0.81 -3.47 -16.95
N ALA A 113 -0.36 -2.22 -17.01
CA ALA A 113 0.91 -1.89 -17.65
C ALA A 113 2.16 -2.50 -16.93
N ALA A 114 1.98 -3.07 -15.73
CA ALA A 114 3.00 -3.83 -15.00
C ALA A 114 2.77 -5.35 -15.06
N HIS A 115 1.76 -5.82 -15.83
CA HIS A 115 1.48 -7.25 -16.00
C HIS A 115 2.67 -8.00 -16.61
N ARG A 116 2.89 -9.23 -16.14
CA ARG A 116 3.88 -10.15 -16.68
C ARG A 116 3.26 -11.53 -16.86
N ASP A 117 3.59 -12.21 -17.96
CA ASP A 117 3.10 -13.56 -18.26
C ASP A 117 3.89 -14.66 -17.49
N ASP A 118 5.09 -14.33 -17.01
CA ASP A 118 6.01 -15.27 -16.39
C ASP A 118 5.95 -15.28 -14.86
N ILE A 119 5.31 -14.30 -14.24
CA ILE A 119 5.18 -14.18 -12.79
C ILE A 119 3.83 -13.58 -12.41
N LEU A 120 3.14 -14.20 -11.46
CA LEU A 120 1.90 -13.65 -10.93
C LEU A 120 2.19 -12.46 -10.01
N LEU A 121 1.70 -11.30 -10.39
CA LEU A 121 1.78 -10.07 -9.62
C LEU A 121 0.40 -9.68 -9.08
N ALA A 122 0.40 -9.03 -7.95
CA ALA A 122 -0.77 -8.36 -7.39
C ALA A 122 -0.41 -6.95 -6.97
N GLY A 123 -1.36 -6.02 -6.97
CA GLY A 123 -1.04 -4.65 -6.63
C GLY A 123 -2.24 -3.73 -6.49
N LYS A 124 -1.96 -2.46 -6.16
CA LYS A 124 -2.98 -1.42 -6.01
C LYS A 124 -2.43 -0.09 -6.47
N THR A 125 -3.17 0.57 -7.33
CA THR A 125 -2.90 1.95 -7.74
C THR A 125 -3.63 2.93 -6.83
N GLY A 126 -3.10 4.12 -6.68
CA GLY A 126 -3.75 5.21 -5.96
C GLY A 126 -3.37 6.57 -6.54
N THR A 127 -4.32 7.50 -6.56
CA THR A 127 -4.05 8.90 -6.84
C THR A 127 -4.70 9.74 -5.75
N ALA A 128 -3.87 10.39 -4.94
CA ALA A 128 -4.32 11.26 -3.86
C ALA A 128 -4.24 12.72 -4.30
N GLU A 129 -5.33 13.46 -4.15
CA GLU A 129 -5.39 14.88 -4.45
C GLU A 129 -5.02 15.70 -3.22
N LEU A 130 -4.05 16.59 -3.36
CA LEU A 130 -3.70 17.58 -2.35
C LEU A 130 -4.41 18.90 -2.67
N LYS A 131 -5.53 19.16 -2.00
CA LYS A 131 -6.36 20.35 -2.21
C LYS A 131 -6.48 21.16 -0.92
N ALA A 132 -6.40 22.48 -1.04
CA ALA A 132 -6.67 23.39 0.08
C ALA A 132 -8.18 23.49 0.35
N THR A 133 -9.00 23.43 -0.70
CA THR A 133 -10.47 23.45 -0.65
C THR A 133 -11.04 22.49 -1.70
N LYS A 134 -12.32 22.16 -1.61
CA LYS A 134 -13.02 21.29 -2.58
C LYS A 134 -13.00 21.84 -4.00
N GLU A 135 -13.00 23.17 -4.14
CA GLU A 135 -12.99 23.90 -5.41
C GLU A 135 -11.58 24.12 -5.96
N ASP A 136 -10.54 23.80 -5.19
CA ASP A 136 -9.15 23.97 -5.62
C ASP A 136 -8.81 22.99 -6.72
N THR A 137 -8.60 23.50 -7.93
CA THR A 137 -8.14 22.75 -9.10
C THR A 137 -6.64 22.87 -9.33
N SER A 138 -5.94 23.67 -8.52
CA SER A 138 -4.49 23.91 -8.65
C SER A 138 -3.65 22.92 -7.86
N GLY A 139 -4.28 22.14 -6.97
CA GLY A 139 -3.62 21.16 -6.09
C GLY A 139 -2.77 20.14 -6.86
N LYS A 140 -1.77 19.61 -6.17
CA LYS A 140 -0.94 18.51 -6.68
C LYS A 140 -1.69 17.19 -6.56
N GLU A 141 -1.28 16.22 -7.35
CA GLU A 141 -1.73 14.83 -7.26
C GLU A 141 -0.53 13.93 -6.91
N ILE A 142 -0.67 13.13 -5.86
CA ILE A 142 0.33 12.11 -5.51
C ILE A 142 -0.10 10.79 -6.16
N GLY A 143 0.76 10.25 -7.01
CA GLY A 143 0.56 8.93 -7.60
C GLY A 143 1.21 7.85 -6.75
N TRP A 144 0.48 6.75 -6.52
CA TRP A 144 0.93 5.58 -5.78
C TRP A 144 0.78 4.33 -6.62
N PHE A 145 1.73 3.43 -6.48
CA PHE A 145 1.58 2.05 -6.89
C PHE A 145 2.26 1.14 -5.88
N SER A 146 1.52 0.14 -5.43
CA SER A 146 2.04 -0.96 -4.63
C SER A 146 1.91 -2.21 -5.46
N VAL A 147 2.99 -2.97 -5.66
CA VAL A 147 2.99 -4.20 -6.44
C VAL A 147 3.89 -5.24 -5.79
N PHE A 148 3.46 -6.48 -5.81
CA PHE A 148 4.19 -7.58 -5.19
C PHE A 148 3.99 -8.89 -5.95
N THR A 149 4.95 -9.81 -5.77
CA THR A 149 4.82 -11.19 -6.25
C THR A 149 3.76 -11.91 -5.44
N ALA A 150 2.69 -12.37 -6.11
CA ALA A 150 1.55 -13.03 -5.47
C ALA A 150 1.74 -14.55 -5.33
N ASP A 151 2.66 -15.13 -6.08
CA ASP A 151 2.99 -16.55 -6.01
C ASP A 151 3.94 -16.83 -4.84
N LYS A 152 3.47 -17.58 -3.85
CA LYS A 152 4.25 -17.99 -2.66
C LYS A 152 5.44 -18.93 -3.00
N SER A 153 5.47 -19.50 -4.20
CA SER A 153 6.55 -20.39 -4.65
C SER A 153 7.76 -19.65 -5.22
N VAL A 154 7.67 -18.33 -5.39
CA VAL A 154 8.76 -17.51 -5.91
C VAL A 154 9.93 -17.48 -4.94
N ASP A 155 11.12 -17.84 -5.43
CA ASP A 155 12.34 -17.98 -4.62
C ASP A 155 12.81 -16.66 -4.01
N LYS A 156 12.57 -15.55 -4.71
CA LYS A 156 12.94 -14.19 -4.29
C LYS A 156 11.74 -13.24 -4.41
N PRO A 157 10.81 -13.27 -3.45
CA PRO A 157 9.64 -12.39 -3.52
C PRO A 157 10.05 -10.91 -3.47
N ILE A 158 9.35 -10.08 -4.26
CA ILE A 158 9.54 -8.63 -4.27
C ILE A 158 8.24 -7.93 -3.89
N LEU A 159 8.38 -6.81 -3.17
CA LEU A 159 7.33 -5.84 -2.92
C LEU A 159 7.88 -4.46 -3.22
N LEU A 160 7.25 -3.73 -4.12
CA LEU A 160 7.52 -2.33 -4.41
C LEU A 160 6.38 -1.46 -3.88
N ILE A 161 6.75 -0.42 -3.13
CA ILE A 161 5.83 0.65 -2.73
C ILE A 161 6.40 1.94 -3.31
N SER A 162 5.76 2.45 -4.34
CA SER A 162 6.24 3.62 -5.07
C SER A 162 5.28 4.79 -4.96
N MET A 163 5.84 5.97 -4.75
CA MET A 163 5.12 7.24 -4.67
C MET A 163 5.81 8.31 -5.50
N VAL A 164 5.02 9.10 -6.23
CA VAL A 164 5.48 10.27 -6.97
C VAL A 164 4.65 11.48 -6.58
N GLU A 165 5.32 12.53 -6.08
CA GLU A 165 4.68 13.69 -5.45
C GLU A 165 3.83 14.57 -6.38
N ASN A 166 4.02 14.54 -7.67
CA ASN A 166 3.21 15.34 -8.57
C ASN A 166 3.03 14.65 -9.92
N VAL A 167 1.96 13.89 -10.02
CA VAL A 167 1.58 13.18 -11.24
C VAL A 167 0.46 13.88 -12.03
N LYS A 168 0.07 15.09 -11.60
CA LYS A 168 -0.96 15.87 -12.28
C LYS A 168 -0.55 16.19 -13.71
N GLY A 169 -1.43 15.84 -14.64
CA GLY A 169 -1.20 16.10 -16.07
C GLY A 169 -0.19 15.17 -16.76
N ILE A 170 0.42 14.21 -16.03
CA ILE A 170 1.38 13.23 -16.60
C ILE A 170 0.89 11.78 -16.53
N GLY A 171 -0.37 11.57 -16.10
CA GLY A 171 -1.01 10.26 -16.14
C GLY A 171 -1.38 9.66 -14.79
N GLY A 172 -1.34 10.44 -13.71
CA GLY A 172 -1.75 9.96 -12.38
C GLY A 172 -0.92 8.78 -11.91
N SER A 173 -1.56 7.83 -11.22
CA SER A 173 -0.92 6.58 -10.81
C SER A 173 -0.39 5.73 -11.98
N GLY A 174 -0.96 5.85 -13.18
CA GLY A 174 -0.47 5.17 -14.37
C GLY A 174 0.97 5.54 -14.76
N TYR A 175 1.42 6.75 -14.39
CA TYR A 175 2.84 7.12 -14.53
C TYR A 175 3.72 6.28 -13.60
N VAL A 176 3.30 6.08 -12.35
CA VAL A 176 4.03 5.27 -11.35
C VAL A 176 4.09 3.81 -11.80
N VAL A 177 2.93 3.24 -12.23
CA VAL A 177 2.85 1.87 -12.77
C VAL A 177 3.90 1.63 -13.86
N LYS A 178 4.00 2.55 -14.83
CA LYS A 178 5.00 2.43 -15.93
C LYS A 178 6.44 2.49 -15.43
N LYS A 179 6.72 3.22 -14.35
CA LYS A 179 8.06 3.26 -13.75
C LYS A 179 8.38 1.95 -13.05
N ASP A 180 7.44 1.43 -12.27
CA ASP A 180 7.62 0.17 -11.56
C ASP A 180 7.69 -1.02 -12.54
N ALA A 181 6.97 -0.98 -13.65
CA ALA A 181 7.10 -1.97 -14.72
C ALA A 181 8.57 -2.09 -15.20
N THR A 182 9.28 -0.97 -15.38
CA THR A 182 10.70 -1.03 -15.78
C THR A 182 11.61 -1.60 -14.70
N VAL A 183 11.26 -1.50 -13.42
CA VAL A 183 11.97 -2.15 -12.32
C VAL A 183 11.69 -3.65 -12.30
N LEU A 184 10.43 -4.03 -12.53
CA LEU A 184 10.01 -5.42 -12.60
C LEU A 184 10.59 -6.17 -13.81
N ASP A 185 10.89 -5.48 -14.92
CA ASP A 185 11.55 -6.06 -16.08
C ASP A 185 12.99 -6.52 -15.79
N GLU A 186 13.65 -5.90 -14.81
CA GLU A 186 15.00 -6.26 -14.35
C GLU A 186 15.01 -7.34 -13.24
N TYR A 187 13.83 -7.62 -12.67
CA TYR A 187 13.64 -8.62 -11.63
C TYR A 187 13.44 -10.01 -12.22
#